data_12ee9e4370ad68d31f970b1ce3a70dd6
#
_entry.id   12ee9e4370ad68d31f970b1ce3a70dd6
#
_cell.length_a   1.000
_cell.length_b   1.000
_cell.length_c   1.000
_cell.angle_alpha   90.00
_cell.angle_beta   90.00
_cell.angle_gamma   90.00
#
_symmetry.space_group_name_H-M   'P 1'
#
loop_
_entity.id
_entity.type
_entity.pdbx_description
1 polymer ?
#
loop_
_entity_poly.entity_id
_entity_poly.type
_entity_poly.pdbx_seq_one_letter_code
_entity_poly.pdbx_strand_id
1 'polypeptide(L)'
;AMSEEVLTSEEDGILVVTINRPDAKNAMTKAAAEGIAAAMDRLDSDDNLRVGILTGAGGTFCSGMDLKGFLRGESPSVEGRGFGGVVQQPPEKPLIAAVEGYALAGGLELMIACDLVVASAAAKFGIPEVKRGLVAAAGGVMMLPDQIPERIAMELALTGDFIDAPRAYELGLINRVTDGDALA
;
A
#
# COMPACT_ATOMS: atom_id res chain seq x y z
N ALA A 1 -23.66 10.42 7.81
CA ALA A 1 -23.05 9.93 6.57
C ALA A 1 -21.77 9.22 6.96
N MET A 2 -21.65 7.92 6.72
CA MET A 2 -20.36 7.23 6.83
C MET A 2 -19.46 7.83 5.76
N SER A 3 -18.29 8.36 6.13
CA SER A 3 -17.30 8.79 5.15
C SER A 3 -16.85 7.58 4.36
N GLU A 4 -16.79 7.69 3.05
CA GLU A 4 -16.24 6.63 2.22
C GLU A 4 -14.77 6.41 2.62
N GLU A 5 -14.41 5.16 2.89
CA GLU A 5 -13.04 4.81 3.31
C GLU A 5 -12.05 4.75 2.14
N VAL A 6 -12.58 4.75 0.90
CA VAL A 6 -11.82 4.88 -0.34
C VAL A 6 -12.49 5.93 -1.21
N LEU A 7 -11.72 6.89 -1.67
CA LEU A 7 -12.15 7.91 -2.62
C LEU A 7 -11.51 7.65 -3.98
N THR A 8 -12.22 7.98 -5.05
CA THR A 8 -11.68 7.92 -6.39
C THR A 8 -11.87 9.25 -7.11
N SER A 9 -10.87 9.65 -7.88
CA SER A 9 -10.96 10.75 -8.84
C SER A 9 -10.32 10.34 -10.15
N GLU A 10 -10.71 10.98 -11.25
CA GLU A 10 -10.12 10.70 -12.55
C GLU A 10 -9.81 12.00 -13.29
N GLU A 11 -8.66 12.01 -13.96
CA GLU A 11 -8.22 13.09 -14.81
C GLU A 11 -7.30 12.54 -15.90
N ASP A 12 -7.53 12.90 -17.14
CA ASP A 12 -6.67 12.55 -18.30
C ASP A 12 -6.37 11.05 -18.46
N GLY A 13 -7.30 10.18 -18.07
CA GLY A 13 -7.15 8.72 -18.14
C GLY A 13 -6.37 8.13 -16.96
N ILE A 14 -6.18 8.89 -15.89
CA ILE A 14 -5.57 8.47 -14.63
C ILE A 14 -6.69 8.28 -13.62
N LEU A 15 -6.73 7.12 -12.97
CA LEU A 15 -7.60 6.85 -11.83
C LEU A 15 -6.79 6.99 -10.53
N VAL A 16 -7.08 8.00 -9.73
CA VAL A 16 -6.50 8.14 -8.39
C VAL A 16 -7.42 7.46 -7.37
N VAL A 17 -6.87 6.52 -6.63
CA VAL A 17 -7.55 5.76 -5.57
C VAL A 17 -6.91 6.13 -4.24
N THR A 18 -7.68 6.78 -3.37
CA THR A 18 -7.19 7.31 -2.10
C THR A 18 -7.79 6.56 -0.92
N ILE A 19 -6.95 5.95 -0.10
CA ILE A 19 -7.36 5.39 1.20
C ILE A 19 -7.68 6.56 2.13
N ASN A 20 -8.93 6.66 2.59
CA ASN A 20 -9.44 7.83 3.29
C ASN A 20 -9.81 7.54 4.75
N ARG A 21 -8.82 7.13 5.52
CA ARG A 21 -8.92 6.91 6.97
C ARG A 21 -7.76 7.58 7.72
N PRO A 22 -7.53 8.91 7.52
CA PRO A 22 -6.32 9.59 8.04
C PRO A 22 -6.20 9.51 9.57
N ASP A 23 -7.31 9.57 10.31
CA ASP A 23 -7.32 9.45 11.78
C ASP A 23 -6.83 8.08 12.29
N ALA A 24 -6.93 7.06 11.46
CA ALA A 24 -6.41 5.71 11.71
C ALA A 24 -5.12 5.40 10.93
N LYS A 25 -4.41 6.42 10.44
CA LYS A 25 -3.22 6.28 9.58
C LYS A 25 -3.46 5.35 8.39
N ASN A 26 -4.66 5.41 7.82
CA ASN A 26 -5.10 4.60 6.69
C ASN A 26 -4.96 3.08 6.90
N ALA A 27 -5.11 2.64 8.14
CA ALA A 27 -5.15 1.20 8.45
C ALA A 27 -6.28 0.52 7.67
N MET A 28 -5.97 -0.64 7.07
CA MET A 28 -6.84 -1.35 6.15
C MET A 28 -7.97 -2.07 6.87
N THR A 29 -9.21 -1.72 6.53
CA THR A 29 -10.43 -2.41 6.92
C THR A 29 -10.95 -3.28 5.78
N LYS A 30 -11.95 -4.09 6.07
CA LYS A 30 -12.69 -4.83 5.04
C LYS A 30 -13.33 -3.87 4.02
N ALA A 31 -13.98 -2.79 4.49
CA ALA A 31 -14.63 -1.82 3.61
C ALA A 31 -13.62 -1.09 2.70
N ALA A 32 -12.46 -0.70 3.22
CA ALA A 32 -11.40 -0.11 2.41
C ALA A 32 -10.85 -1.11 1.38
N ALA A 33 -10.64 -2.37 1.75
CA ALA A 33 -10.19 -3.40 0.83
C ALA A 33 -11.20 -3.65 -0.31
N GLU A 34 -12.50 -3.73 0.01
CA GLU A 34 -13.57 -3.85 -0.99
C GLU A 34 -13.63 -2.62 -1.91
N GLY A 35 -13.43 -1.42 -1.37
CA GLY A 35 -13.38 -0.18 -2.15
C GLY A 35 -12.19 -0.14 -3.12
N ILE A 36 -11.01 -0.58 -2.68
CA ILE A 36 -9.84 -0.69 -3.57
C ILE A 36 -10.09 -1.75 -4.65
N ALA A 37 -10.61 -2.93 -4.30
CA ALA A 37 -10.93 -3.98 -5.26
C ALA A 37 -11.88 -3.48 -6.36
N ALA A 38 -12.94 -2.77 -5.99
CA ALA A 38 -13.88 -2.17 -6.94
C ALA A 38 -13.20 -1.11 -7.84
N ALA A 39 -12.27 -0.33 -7.30
CA ALA A 39 -11.49 0.63 -8.08
C ALA A 39 -10.56 -0.07 -9.09
N MET A 40 -9.95 -1.20 -8.73
CA MET A 40 -9.11 -1.99 -9.65
C MET A 40 -9.95 -2.62 -10.77
N ASP A 41 -11.15 -3.15 -10.45
CA ASP A 41 -12.08 -3.64 -11.47
C ASP A 41 -12.50 -2.53 -12.44
N ARG A 42 -12.77 -1.33 -11.92
CA ARG A 42 -13.07 -0.17 -12.75
C ARG A 42 -11.90 0.23 -13.63
N LEU A 43 -10.67 0.27 -13.08
CA LEU A 43 -9.47 0.61 -13.84
C LEU A 43 -9.32 -0.32 -15.07
N ASP A 44 -9.47 -1.62 -14.85
CA ASP A 44 -9.28 -2.60 -15.94
C ASP A 44 -10.41 -2.60 -16.96
N SER A 45 -11.66 -2.35 -16.54
CA SER A 45 -12.83 -2.42 -17.41
C SER A 45 -13.15 -1.15 -18.19
N ASP A 46 -12.63 0.01 -17.76
CA ASP A 46 -12.90 1.30 -18.42
C ASP A 46 -11.80 1.63 -19.45
N ASP A 47 -12.13 1.60 -20.72
CA ASP A 47 -11.21 1.87 -21.83
C ASP A 47 -10.63 3.31 -21.81
N ASN A 48 -11.27 4.24 -21.11
CA ASN A 48 -10.79 5.61 -20.97
C ASN A 48 -9.68 5.74 -19.92
N LEU A 49 -9.57 4.77 -19.01
CA LEU A 49 -8.53 4.73 -17.97
C LEU A 49 -7.32 3.94 -18.47
N ARG A 50 -6.13 4.46 -18.22
CA ARG A 50 -4.86 3.90 -18.70
C ARG A 50 -3.91 3.48 -17.57
N VAL A 51 -4.03 4.14 -16.42
CA VAL A 51 -3.15 3.94 -15.27
C VAL A 51 -3.88 4.28 -13.97
N GLY A 52 -3.60 3.53 -12.92
CA GLY A 52 -4.06 3.81 -11.56
C GLY A 52 -2.94 4.39 -10.68
N ILE A 53 -3.34 5.24 -9.73
CA ILE A 53 -2.48 5.69 -8.64
C ILE A 53 -3.15 5.32 -7.33
N LEU A 54 -2.46 4.59 -6.47
CA LEU A 54 -2.91 4.29 -5.11
C LEU A 54 -2.16 5.18 -4.11
N THR A 55 -2.90 5.89 -3.28
CA THR A 55 -2.33 6.81 -2.29
C THR A 55 -3.16 6.80 -1.00
N GLY A 56 -2.71 7.55 0.02
CA GLY A 56 -3.42 7.71 1.29
C GLY A 56 -3.67 9.17 1.62
N ALA A 57 -4.84 9.47 2.17
CA ALA A 57 -5.18 10.80 2.65
C ALA A 57 -4.42 11.16 3.93
N GLY A 58 -4.23 12.46 4.18
CA GLY A 58 -3.69 12.97 5.44
C GLY A 58 -2.21 12.71 5.67
N GLY A 59 -1.41 12.58 4.59
CA GLY A 59 0.04 12.49 4.69
C GLY A 59 0.56 11.14 5.20
N THR A 60 -0.22 10.08 5.07
CA THR A 60 0.21 8.69 5.36
C THR A 60 -0.37 7.75 4.31
N PHE A 61 0.45 6.87 3.75
CA PHE A 61 -0.02 5.89 2.77
C PHE A 61 -0.91 4.83 3.43
N CYS A 62 -0.33 3.96 4.25
CA CYS A 62 -1.06 2.92 4.99
C CYS A 62 -0.18 2.33 6.09
N SER A 63 -0.70 2.24 7.31
CA SER A 63 0.02 1.70 8.47
C SER A 63 -0.17 0.19 8.68
N GLY A 64 -0.89 -0.49 7.77
CA GLY A 64 -1.14 -1.91 7.84
C GLY A 64 -2.60 -2.26 8.11
N MET A 65 -2.84 -3.40 8.77
CA MET A 65 -4.18 -3.89 9.07
C MET A 65 -4.82 -3.11 10.23
N ASP A 66 -6.13 -2.83 10.13
CA ASP A 66 -6.91 -2.32 11.26
C ASP A 66 -7.09 -3.42 12.33
N LEU A 67 -6.32 -3.31 13.42
CA LEU A 67 -6.34 -4.28 14.49
C LEU A 67 -7.67 -4.32 15.25
N LYS A 68 -8.41 -3.21 15.30
CA LYS A 68 -9.73 -3.18 15.95
C LYS A 68 -10.74 -3.99 15.14
N GLY A 69 -10.73 -3.87 13.82
CA GLY A 69 -11.54 -4.69 12.93
C GLY A 69 -11.17 -6.16 13.02
N PHE A 70 -9.87 -6.46 12.99
CA PHE A 70 -9.37 -7.83 13.11
C PHE A 70 -9.83 -8.52 14.41
N LEU A 71 -9.78 -7.82 15.54
CA LEU A 71 -10.27 -8.35 16.84
C LEU A 71 -11.78 -8.63 16.85
N ARG A 72 -12.55 -8.01 15.96
CA ARG A 72 -13.98 -8.30 15.74
C ARG A 72 -14.23 -9.40 14.72
N GLY A 73 -13.16 -10.02 14.18
CA GLY A 73 -13.25 -11.07 13.17
C GLY A 73 -13.40 -10.56 11.73
N GLU A 74 -13.16 -9.27 11.49
CA GLU A 74 -13.14 -8.69 10.14
C GLU A 74 -11.79 -8.99 9.46
N SER A 75 -11.83 -9.39 8.20
CA SER A 75 -10.63 -9.57 7.39
C SER A 75 -10.52 -8.45 6.36
N PRO A 76 -9.39 -7.74 6.28
CA PRO A 76 -9.13 -6.75 5.23
C PRO A 76 -8.68 -7.40 3.91
N SER A 77 -9.14 -8.60 3.64
CA SER A 77 -8.86 -9.34 2.41
C SER A 77 -10.13 -9.55 1.61
N VAL A 78 -10.02 -9.47 0.29
CA VAL A 78 -11.08 -9.74 -0.67
C VAL A 78 -10.80 -11.08 -1.34
N GLU A 79 -11.83 -11.91 -1.46
CA GLU A 79 -11.70 -13.23 -2.10
C GLU A 79 -11.15 -13.08 -3.53
N GLY A 80 -10.14 -13.87 -3.86
CA GLY A 80 -9.45 -13.83 -5.14
C GLY A 80 -8.47 -12.66 -5.34
N ARG A 81 -8.54 -11.59 -4.52
CA ARG A 81 -7.66 -10.42 -4.62
C ARG A 81 -6.69 -10.24 -3.45
N GLY A 82 -6.94 -10.93 -2.34
CA GLY A 82 -6.09 -10.90 -1.14
C GLY A 82 -6.20 -9.61 -0.33
N PHE A 83 -5.19 -9.35 0.47
CA PHE A 83 -5.11 -8.19 1.36
C PHE A 83 -5.28 -6.87 0.59
N GLY A 84 -6.08 -5.96 1.17
CA GLY A 84 -6.36 -4.66 0.57
C GLY A 84 -7.03 -4.72 -0.80
N GLY A 85 -7.54 -5.89 -1.21
CA GLY A 85 -8.23 -6.05 -2.49
C GLY A 85 -7.32 -6.00 -3.72
N VAL A 86 -6.00 -6.13 -3.57
CA VAL A 86 -5.05 -5.94 -4.68
C VAL A 86 -3.80 -6.81 -4.61
N VAL A 87 -3.40 -7.28 -3.42
CA VAL A 87 -2.06 -7.88 -3.25
C VAL A 87 -1.87 -9.20 -4.02
N GLN A 88 -2.89 -10.05 -4.07
CA GLN A 88 -2.81 -11.34 -4.80
C GLN A 88 -3.22 -11.24 -6.26
N GLN A 89 -4.00 -10.22 -6.60
CA GLN A 89 -4.42 -9.96 -7.97
C GLN A 89 -4.44 -8.44 -8.21
N PRO A 90 -3.28 -7.84 -8.57
CA PRO A 90 -3.21 -6.46 -9.02
C PRO A 90 -4.02 -6.26 -10.30
N PRO A 91 -4.34 -5.02 -10.68
CA PRO A 91 -4.96 -4.74 -11.96
C PRO A 91 -4.03 -5.11 -13.12
N GLU A 92 -4.59 -5.34 -14.30
CA GLU A 92 -3.83 -5.58 -15.52
C GLU A 92 -3.16 -4.30 -16.05
N LYS A 93 -3.80 -3.15 -15.83
CA LYS A 93 -3.24 -1.83 -16.17
C LYS A 93 -2.23 -1.37 -15.13
N PRO A 94 -1.24 -0.55 -15.51
CA PRO A 94 -0.21 -0.07 -14.58
C PRO A 94 -0.80 0.58 -13.33
N LEU A 95 -0.23 0.26 -12.17
CA LEU A 95 -0.58 0.82 -10.88
C LEU A 95 0.65 1.44 -10.22
N ILE A 96 0.54 2.70 -9.83
CA ILE A 96 1.61 3.45 -9.17
C ILE A 96 1.23 3.69 -7.71
N ALA A 97 2.13 3.41 -6.78
CA ALA A 97 1.97 3.85 -5.40
C ALA A 97 2.57 5.25 -5.21
N ALA A 98 1.76 6.20 -4.73
CA ALA A 98 2.22 7.52 -4.28
C ALA A 98 2.26 7.52 -2.75
N VAL A 99 3.45 7.46 -2.17
CA VAL A 99 3.67 7.16 -0.75
C VAL A 99 4.14 8.37 0.02
N GLU A 100 3.32 8.79 0.99
CA GLU A 100 3.70 9.73 2.02
C GLU A 100 3.68 9.06 3.39
N GLY A 101 4.44 9.58 4.35
CA GLY A 101 4.46 9.09 5.72
C GLY A 101 4.79 7.60 5.80
N TYR A 102 3.85 6.77 6.24
CA TYR A 102 4.10 5.37 6.51
C TYR A 102 3.54 4.43 5.44
N ALA A 103 4.39 3.52 4.95
CA ALA A 103 4.02 2.29 4.27
C ALA A 103 4.56 1.11 5.10
N LEU A 104 3.77 0.64 6.06
CA LEU A 104 4.19 -0.33 7.07
C LEU A 104 3.30 -1.58 7.06
N ALA A 105 3.89 -2.72 7.37
CA ALA A 105 3.15 -3.98 7.47
C ALA A 105 2.35 -4.25 6.18
N GLY A 106 1.04 -4.48 6.29
CA GLY A 106 0.16 -4.57 5.14
C GLY A 106 0.22 -3.37 4.19
N GLY A 107 0.57 -2.17 4.68
CA GLY A 107 0.79 -0.99 3.84
C GLY A 107 2.02 -1.12 2.94
N LEU A 108 3.09 -1.75 3.40
CA LEU A 108 4.23 -2.10 2.55
C LEU A 108 3.84 -3.17 1.52
N GLU A 109 3.05 -4.15 1.94
CA GLU A 109 2.56 -5.21 1.05
C GLU A 109 1.68 -4.65 -0.08
N LEU A 110 0.79 -3.69 0.23
CA LEU A 110 0.03 -2.94 -0.79
C LEU A 110 0.95 -2.20 -1.76
N MET A 111 1.97 -1.52 -1.25
CA MET A 111 2.94 -0.78 -2.07
C MET A 111 3.71 -1.71 -3.01
N ILE A 112 4.17 -2.85 -2.51
CA ILE A 112 4.91 -3.85 -3.31
C ILE A 112 4.03 -4.44 -4.43
N ALA A 113 2.72 -4.53 -4.22
CA ALA A 113 1.78 -4.99 -5.24
C ALA A 113 1.60 -3.99 -6.40
N CYS A 114 2.04 -2.75 -6.25
CA CYS A 114 2.06 -1.77 -7.32
C CYS A 114 3.29 -1.95 -8.24
N ASP A 115 3.17 -1.54 -9.49
CA ASP A 115 4.26 -1.67 -10.48
C ASP A 115 5.38 -0.66 -10.27
N LEU A 116 5.04 0.55 -9.85
CA LEU A 116 5.98 1.63 -9.60
C LEU A 116 5.65 2.32 -8.27
N VAL A 117 6.68 2.90 -7.66
CA VAL A 117 6.55 3.62 -6.40
C VAL A 117 7.25 4.98 -6.47
N VAL A 118 6.51 6.02 -6.16
CA VAL A 118 7.01 7.37 -5.90
C VAL A 118 6.77 7.68 -4.43
N ALA A 119 7.76 8.15 -3.72
CA ALA A 119 7.63 8.44 -2.29
C ALA A 119 8.16 9.82 -1.92
N SER A 120 7.53 10.44 -0.92
CA SER A 120 8.10 11.64 -0.31
C SER A 120 9.39 11.30 0.46
N ALA A 121 10.31 12.27 0.54
CA ALA A 121 11.58 12.09 1.25
C ALA A 121 11.40 11.72 2.74
N ALA A 122 10.28 12.09 3.33
CA ALA A 122 9.95 11.77 4.73
C ALA A 122 9.32 10.38 4.93
N ALA A 123 9.02 9.65 3.86
CA ALA A 123 8.35 8.34 3.95
C ALA A 123 9.22 7.31 4.67
N LYS A 124 8.53 6.39 5.37
CA LYS A 124 9.14 5.26 6.09
C LYS A 124 8.50 3.95 5.66
N PHE A 125 9.33 2.92 5.54
CA PHE A 125 8.97 1.60 5.05
C PHE A 125 9.41 0.53 6.03
N GLY A 126 8.63 -0.53 6.19
CA GLY A 126 9.01 -1.65 7.04
C GLY A 126 7.92 -2.70 7.20
N ILE A 127 8.32 -3.84 7.75
CA ILE A 127 7.45 -4.96 8.13
C ILE A 127 7.62 -5.26 9.63
N PRO A 128 7.04 -4.39 10.52
CA PRO A 128 7.28 -4.45 11.96
C PRO A 128 6.49 -5.53 12.70
N GLU A 129 5.86 -6.46 12.01
CA GLU A 129 5.00 -7.50 12.56
C GLU A 129 5.69 -8.32 13.65
N VAL A 130 6.98 -8.59 13.51
CA VAL A 130 7.78 -9.34 14.49
C VAL A 130 7.76 -8.70 15.86
N LYS A 131 7.71 -7.36 15.95
CA LYS A 131 7.63 -6.63 17.23
C LYS A 131 6.32 -6.87 17.99
N ARG A 132 5.35 -7.53 17.34
CA ARG A 132 4.03 -7.87 17.90
C ARG A 132 3.75 -9.38 17.86
N GLY A 133 4.78 -10.19 17.60
CA GLY A 133 4.62 -11.65 17.48
C GLY A 133 3.82 -12.08 16.26
N LEU A 134 3.79 -11.27 15.22
CA LEU A 134 3.08 -11.53 13.95
C LEU A 134 4.07 -11.71 12.81
N VAL A 135 3.56 -12.12 11.66
CA VAL A 135 4.30 -12.27 10.39
C VAL A 135 3.61 -11.45 9.30
N ALA A 136 4.39 -10.82 8.41
CA ALA A 136 3.88 -10.15 7.22
C ALA A 136 3.34 -11.18 6.19
N ALA A 137 2.18 -11.75 6.52
CA ALA A 137 1.61 -12.92 5.84
C ALA A 137 0.83 -12.58 4.56
N ALA A 138 0.56 -11.29 4.30
CA ALA A 138 -0.11 -10.87 3.07
C ALA A 138 0.85 -10.78 1.87
N GLY A 139 2.04 -11.33 2.00
CA GLY A 139 3.05 -11.42 0.94
C GLY A 139 4.39 -10.75 1.26
N GLY A 140 4.48 -9.95 2.33
CA GLY A 140 5.67 -9.16 2.64
C GLY A 140 6.93 -10.00 2.75
N VAL A 141 6.90 -11.11 3.50
CA VAL A 141 8.05 -12.00 3.64
C VAL A 141 8.40 -12.77 2.36
N MET A 142 7.45 -12.91 1.45
CA MET A 142 7.66 -13.59 0.17
C MET A 142 8.11 -12.61 -0.93
N MET A 143 7.49 -11.44 -1.00
CA MET A 143 7.66 -10.48 -2.10
C MET A 143 8.83 -9.52 -1.87
N LEU A 144 9.13 -9.18 -0.61
CA LEU A 144 10.19 -8.21 -0.31
C LEU A 144 11.58 -8.67 -0.77
N PRO A 145 11.97 -9.97 -0.62
CA PRO A 145 13.25 -10.48 -1.14
C PRO A 145 13.39 -10.43 -2.67
N ASP A 146 12.26 -10.37 -3.39
CA ASP A 146 12.27 -10.21 -4.85
C ASP A 146 12.50 -8.75 -5.28
N GLN A 147 12.30 -7.80 -4.36
CA GLN A 147 12.43 -6.37 -4.63
C GLN A 147 13.78 -5.79 -4.20
N ILE A 148 14.36 -6.32 -3.11
CA ILE A 148 15.61 -5.83 -2.52
C ILE A 148 16.53 -7.02 -2.17
N PRO A 149 17.83 -6.78 -1.92
CA PRO A 149 18.73 -7.85 -1.51
C PRO A 149 18.18 -8.67 -0.34
N GLU A 150 18.17 -9.99 -0.50
CA GLU A 150 17.55 -10.93 0.45
C GLU A 150 18.00 -10.73 1.90
N ARG A 151 19.29 -10.43 2.12
CA ARG A 151 19.82 -10.20 3.48
C ARG A 151 19.23 -8.96 4.14
N ILE A 152 18.92 -7.93 3.37
CA ILE A 152 18.29 -6.71 3.87
C ILE A 152 16.80 -6.97 4.12
N ALA A 153 16.13 -7.70 3.24
CA ALA A 153 14.76 -8.14 3.48
C ALA A 153 14.66 -8.98 4.76
N MET A 154 15.62 -9.88 5.00
CA MET A 154 15.71 -10.69 6.21
C MET A 154 15.92 -9.82 7.45
N GLU A 155 16.83 -8.83 7.39
CA GLU A 155 17.07 -7.89 8.48
C GLU A 155 15.78 -7.14 8.86
N LEU A 156 15.06 -6.59 7.88
CA LEU A 156 13.79 -5.89 8.11
C LEU A 156 12.73 -6.82 8.74
N ALA A 157 12.66 -8.07 8.26
CA ALA A 157 11.70 -9.04 8.78
C ALA A 157 12.01 -9.48 10.21
N LEU A 158 13.27 -9.64 10.55
CA LEU A 158 13.70 -10.12 11.87
C LEU A 158 13.78 -9.01 12.93
N THR A 159 14.14 -7.80 12.53
CA THR A 159 14.25 -6.66 13.47
C THR A 159 12.95 -5.87 13.59
N GLY A 160 12.16 -5.82 12.51
CA GLY A 160 11.00 -4.94 12.39
C GLY A 160 11.37 -3.46 12.34
N ASP A 161 12.60 -3.12 11.99
CA ASP A 161 13.05 -1.74 11.87
C ASP A 161 12.58 -1.13 10.55
N PHE A 162 12.57 0.20 10.50
CA PHE A 162 12.13 0.94 9.31
C PHE A 162 13.34 1.43 8.53
N ILE A 163 13.17 1.54 7.21
CA ILE A 163 14.07 2.29 6.34
C ILE A 163 13.39 3.57 5.87
N ASP A 164 14.19 4.57 5.54
CA ASP A 164 13.72 5.84 4.98
C ASP A 164 13.67 5.80 3.44
N ALA A 165 13.12 6.85 2.84
CA ALA A 165 12.96 6.93 1.39
C ALA A 165 14.29 6.94 0.63
N PRO A 166 15.36 7.66 1.04
CA PRO A 166 16.66 7.55 0.39
C PRO A 166 17.20 6.13 0.40
N ARG A 167 17.10 5.41 1.53
CA ARG A 167 17.55 4.03 1.61
C ARG A 167 16.71 3.08 0.76
N ALA A 168 15.40 3.26 0.75
CA ALA A 168 14.49 2.49 -0.11
C ALA A 168 14.81 2.69 -1.59
N TYR A 169 15.17 3.92 -1.99
CA TYR A 169 15.59 4.23 -3.36
C TYR A 169 16.93 3.55 -3.71
N GLU A 170 17.93 3.63 -2.84
CA GLU A 170 19.23 2.95 -3.04
C GLU A 170 19.07 1.43 -3.23
N LEU A 171 18.14 0.81 -2.49
CA LEU A 171 17.85 -0.62 -2.56
C LEU A 171 17.02 -1.02 -3.79
N GLY A 172 16.46 -0.07 -4.50
CA GLY A 172 15.55 -0.32 -5.62
C GLY A 172 14.12 -0.67 -5.22
N LEU A 173 13.76 -0.48 -3.94
CA LEU A 173 12.39 -0.70 -3.45
C LEU A 173 11.41 0.33 -4.01
N ILE A 174 11.88 1.56 -4.28
CA ILE A 174 11.11 2.64 -4.85
C ILE A 174 11.82 3.26 -6.06
N ASN A 175 11.05 3.86 -6.97
CA ASN A 175 11.55 4.40 -8.24
C ASN A 175 11.98 5.85 -8.15
N ARG A 176 11.32 6.66 -7.31
CA ARG A 176 11.56 8.10 -7.17
C ARG A 176 11.37 8.56 -5.74
N VAL A 177 12.12 9.59 -5.37
CA VAL A 177 11.94 10.35 -4.13
C VAL A 177 11.62 11.79 -4.50
N THR A 178 10.60 12.37 -3.86
CA THR A 178 10.18 13.77 -4.04
C THR A 178 10.39 14.55 -2.74
N ASP A 179 10.69 15.85 -2.87
CA ASP A 179 10.84 16.74 -1.70
C ASP A 179 9.49 17.23 -1.13
N GLY A 180 8.39 16.92 -1.81
CA GLY A 180 7.04 17.33 -1.45
C GLY A 180 6.03 16.21 -1.57
N ASP A 181 4.84 16.56 -2.07
CA ASP A 181 3.75 15.64 -2.29
C ASP A 181 4.15 14.56 -3.34
N ALA A 182 4.00 13.31 -2.97
CA ALA A 182 4.29 12.17 -3.86
C ALA A 182 3.25 12.00 -4.98
N LEU A 183 2.08 12.63 -4.85
CA LEU A 183 1.00 12.60 -5.83
C LEU A 183 1.12 13.74 -6.87
N ALA A 184 1.79 14.83 -6.54
CA ALA A 184 2.03 15.96 -7.45
C ALA A 184 3.12 15.64 -8.48
#